data_1ac209cfec3918c273bd26a65a7f5e0f
#
_entry.id   1ac209cfec3918c273bd26a65a7f5e0f
#
_cell.length_a   1.000
_cell.length_b   1.000
_cell.length_c   1.000
_cell.angle_alpha   90.00
_cell.angle_beta   90.00
_cell.angle_gamma   90.00
#
_symmetry.space_group_name_H-M   'P 1'
#
loop_
_entity.id
_entity.type
_entity.pdbx_description
1 polymer ?
#
loop_
_entity_poly.entity_id
_entity_poly.type
_entity_poly.pdbx_seq_one_letter_code
_entity_poly.pdbx_strand_id
1 'polypeptide(L)'
;AGLIGKNTEFVLANDIDLSAYSSGAGWTPIGNKTNAFQGTFDGNGYIVSNLYINNPNGEGALFWGNFSAKIKNLGLENINVSAKNATGLINVANSIYNCYVTGDVESLEKNNAGWSPGLMAQSVNNVEYCYSKGSIYGYDIAAGLVGVVETISNSYSTADASIDRWARQPSFGDASGLVSTVQGSIENCFATGDV
;
A
#
# COMPACT_ATOMS: atom_id res chain seq x y z
N ALA A 1 15.32 -8.31 -14.85
CA ALA A 1 13.87 -8.31 -14.73
C ALA A 1 13.35 -7.55 -15.94
N GLY A 2 12.70 -8.26 -16.85
CA GLY A 2 12.07 -7.66 -18.00
C GLY A 2 10.92 -6.76 -17.57
N LEU A 3 10.70 -5.71 -18.33
CA LEU A 3 9.53 -4.86 -18.26
C LEU A 3 8.28 -5.71 -18.11
N ILE A 4 7.58 -5.53 -16.99
CA ILE A 4 6.25 -6.10 -16.82
C ILE A 4 5.33 -5.18 -17.61
N GLY A 5 5.17 -5.54 -18.88
CA GLY A 5 4.58 -4.68 -19.89
C GLY A 5 3.10 -4.39 -19.66
N LYS A 6 2.67 -3.26 -20.18
CA LYS A 6 1.28 -2.87 -20.33
C LYS A 6 0.51 -3.99 -21.05
N ASN A 7 -0.69 -4.34 -20.53
CA ASN A 7 -1.57 -5.40 -21.03
C ASN A 7 -1.11 -6.86 -20.77
N THR A 8 -0.18 -7.08 -19.86
CA THR A 8 0.16 -8.42 -19.39
C THR A 8 -0.61 -8.73 -18.13
N GLU A 9 -1.21 -9.92 -18.04
CA GLU A 9 -1.85 -10.42 -16.85
C GLU A 9 -1.00 -11.55 -16.24
N PHE A 10 -0.75 -11.45 -14.94
CA PHE A 10 -0.09 -12.45 -14.11
C PHE A 10 -1.13 -13.02 -13.17
N VAL A 11 -1.19 -14.34 -13.06
CA VAL A 11 -2.15 -15.04 -12.20
C VAL A 11 -1.39 -15.92 -11.24
N LEU A 12 -1.69 -15.83 -9.94
CA LEU A 12 -1.15 -16.77 -8.96
C LEU A 12 -1.75 -18.16 -9.15
N ALA A 13 -0.91 -19.17 -8.98
CA ALA A 13 -1.31 -20.57 -9.04
C ALA A 13 -1.37 -21.24 -7.66
N ASN A 14 -0.79 -20.58 -6.63
CA ASN A 14 -0.77 -21.03 -5.23
C ASN A 14 -0.38 -19.86 -4.31
N ASP A 15 -0.51 -20.06 -3.02
CA ASP A 15 0.02 -19.15 -2.00
C ASP A 15 1.54 -19.01 -2.12
N ILE A 16 2.04 -17.83 -1.75
CA ILE A 16 3.47 -17.51 -1.72
C ILE A 16 3.87 -17.08 -0.32
N ASP A 17 4.83 -17.78 0.26
CA ASP A 17 5.47 -17.43 1.53
C ASP A 17 6.81 -16.74 1.27
N LEU A 18 6.92 -15.47 1.68
CA LEU A 18 8.13 -14.66 1.55
C LEU A 18 9.06 -14.72 2.78
N SER A 19 8.82 -15.62 3.74
CA SER A 19 9.62 -15.76 4.97
C SER A 19 11.12 -15.96 4.72
N ALA A 20 11.50 -16.53 3.58
CA ALA A 20 12.89 -16.65 3.16
C ALA A 20 13.60 -15.29 2.96
N TYR A 21 12.87 -14.18 2.85
CA TYR A 21 13.39 -12.81 2.70
C TYR A 21 13.31 -12.00 3.99
N SER A 22 13.21 -12.61 5.16
CA SER A 22 12.97 -11.96 6.46
C SER A 22 14.19 -11.33 7.11
N SER A 23 15.29 -11.10 6.38
CA SER A 23 16.52 -10.51 6.92
C SER A 23 17.17 -9.50 5.97
N GLY A 24 18.07 -8.66 6.51
CA GLY A 24 18.74 -7.62 5.74
C GLY A 24 17.76 -6.57 5.22
N ALA A 25 17.82 -6.22 3.95
CA ALA A 25 16.88 -5.29 3.30
C ALA A 25 15.51 -5.93 3.00
N GLY A 26 15.41 -7.26 3.05
CA GLY A 26 14.20 -8.01 2.77
C GLY A 26 13.86 -8.12 1.29
N TRP A 27 12.57 -8.08 0.98
CA TRP A 27 12.04 -8.17 -0.37
C TRP A 27 12.36 -6.92 -1.21
N THR A 28 12.70 -7.12 -2.47
CA THR A 28 12.81 -6.02 -3.44
C THR A 28 11.49 -5.90 -4.20
N PRO A 29 10.84 -4.73 -4.22
CA PRO A 29 9.58 -4.54 -4.92
C PRO A 29 9.60 -5.00 -6.38
N ILE A 30 8.48 -5.56 -6.84
CA ILE A 30 8.30 -5.87 -8.26
C ILE A 30 8.07 -4.55 -9.01
N GLY A 31 9.04 -4.13 -9.78
CA GLY A 31 9.09 -2.81 -10.43
C GLY A 31 9.92 -1.79 -9.65
N ASN A 32 10.16 -0.64 -10.25
CA ASN A 32 10.88 0.49 -9.67
C ASN A 32 10.53 1.79 -10.41
N LYS A 33 11.11 2.93 -10.00
CA LYS A 33 10.84 4.25 -10.62
C LYS A 33 11.07 4.31 -12.13
N THR A 34 12.02 3.54 -12.64
CA THR A 34 12.34 3.51 -14.09
C THR A 34 11.49 2.50 -14.84
N ASN A 35 11.19 1.37 -14.22
CA ASN A 35 10.46 0.26 -14.79
C ASN A 35 9.32 -0.14 -13.83
N ALA A 36 8.30 0.69 -13.74
CA ALA A 36 7.16 0.44 -12.88
C ALA A 36 6.33 -0.76 -13.38
N PHE A 37 5.71 -1.47 -12.45
CA PHE A 37 4.70 -2.47 -12.77
C PHE A 37 3.50 -1.79 -13.45
N GLN A 38 3.08 -2.29 -14.61
CA GLN A 38 2.02 -1.70 -15.45
C GLN A 38 0.94 -2.70 -15.85
N GLY A 39 1.09 -3.96 -15.47
CA GLY A 39 0.19 -5.05 -15.84
C GLY A 39 -0.98 -5.21 -14.87
N THR A 40 -1.71 -6.27 -15.08
CA THR A 40 -2.70 -6.80 -14.13
C THR A 40 -2.06 -7.93 -13.34
N PHE A 41 -2.20 -7.90 -12.02
CA PHE A 41 -1.86 -9.02 -11.16
C PHE A 41 -3.14 -9.54 -10.51
N ASP A 42 -3.48 -10.77 -10.84
CA ASP A 42 -4.62 -11.50 -10.25
C ASP A 42 -4.10 -12.50 -9.22
N GLY A 43 -4.39 -12.23 -7.97
CA GLY A 43 -4.09 -13.16 -6.89
C GLY A 43 -4.91 -14.46 -6.97
N ASN A 44 -5.99 -14.49 -7.76
CA ASN A 44 -6.86 -15.66 -7.95
C ASN A 44 -7.39 -16.24 -6.62
N GLY A 45 -7.50 -15.39 -5.59
CA GLY A 45 -7.89 -15.77 -4.23
C GLY A 45 -6.77 -16.33 -3.36
N TYR A 46 -5.54 -16.40 -3.87
CA TYR A 46 -4.37 -16.83 -3.11
C TYR A 46 -3.76 -15.68 -2.29
N ILE A 47 -2.86 -16.06 -1.38
CA ILE A 47 -2.24 -15.17 -0.41
C ILE A 47 -0.74 -15.08 -0.68
N VAL A 48 -0.20 -13.87 -0.53
CA VAL A 48 1.23 -13.61 -0.35
C VAL A 48 1.44 -13.26 1.12
N SER A 49 2.30 -13.98 1.82
CA SER A 49 2.51 -13.80 3.26
C SER A 49 3.96 -13.49 3.62
N ASN A 50 4.14 -12.91 4.82
CA ASN A 50 5.44 -12.66 5.43
C ASN A 50 6.34 -11.72 4.61
N LEU A 51 5.74 -10.72 3.95
CA LEU A 51 6.51 -9.67 3.29
C LEU A 51 7.29 -8.87 4.33
N TYR A 52 8.62 -8.91 4.25
CA TYR A 52 9.52 -8.10 5.06
C TYR A 52 10.34 -7.18 4.18
N ILE A 53 10.36 -5.88 4.51
CA ILE A 53 11.21 -4.86 3.88
C ILE A 53 11.79 -3.97 4.97
N ASN A 54 13.10 -3.75 4.92
CA ASN A 54 13.81 -2.78 5.74
C ASN A 54 14.74 -1.95 4.84
N ASN A 55 14.21 -0.84 4.29
CA ASN A 55 14.89 -0.02 3.29
C ASN A 55 14.79 1.48 3.61
N PRO A 56 15.48 1.99 4.64
CA PRO A 56 15.33 3.37 5.11
C PRO A 56 15.70 4.45 4.08
N ASN A 57 16.36 4.10 3.00
CA ASN A 57 16.78 5.03 1.95
C ASN A 57 16.05 4.83 0.62
N GLY A 58 15.12 3.90 0.54
CA GLY A 58 14.43 3.52 -0.69
C GLY A 58 12.96 3.22 -0.50
N GLU A 59 12.43 2.46 -1.42
CA GLU A 59 11.02 2.18 -1.55
C GLU A 59 10.65 0.86 -0.86
N GLY A 60 9.44 0.79 -0.30
CA GLY A 60 8.89 -0.39 0.36
C GLY A 60 7.46 -0.65 -0.06
N ALA A 61 7.23 -1.73 -0.80
CA ALA A 61 5.93 -2.28 -1.18
C ALA A 61 6.12 -3.67 -1.80
N LEU A 62 5.06 -4.46 -1.95
CA LEU A 62 5.14 -5.67 -2.77
C LEU A 62 5.39 -5.32 -4.25
N PHE A 63 4.68 -4.29 -4.75
CA PHE A 63 4.84 -3.77 -6.10
C PHE A 63 5.21 -2.29 -6.12
N TRP A 64 6.03 -1.89 -7.08
CA TRP A 64 6.21 -0.51 -7.48
C TRP A 64 5.51 -0.27 -8.82
N GLY A 65 4.32 0.29 -8.76
CA GLY A 65 3.43 0.44 -9.92
C GLY A 65 3.31 1.87 -10.44
N ASN A 66 2.43 2.02 -11.40
CA ASN A 66 1.94 3.31 -11.92
C ASN A 66 0.43 3.23 -12.21
N PHE A 67 -0.18 4.31 -12.69
CA PHE A 67 -1.61 4.38 -13.02
C PHE A 67 -2.10 3.48 -14.18
N SER A 68 -1.28 2.54 -14.65
CA SER A 68 -1.72 1.45 -15.53
C SER A 68 -1.80 0.10 -14.79
N ALA A 69 -1.24 0.01 -13.58
CA ALA A 69 -1.24 -1.20 -12.78
C ALA A 69 -2.64 -1.51 -12.23
N LYS A 70 -2.98 -2.79 -12.20
CA LYS A 70 -4.22 -3.29 -11.59
C LYS A 70 -3.89 -4.49 -10.72
N ILE A 71 -4.42 -4.50 -9.50
CA ILE A 71 -4.28 -5.62 -8.57
C ILE A 71 -5.68 -6.11 -8.21
N LYS A 72 -5.90 -7.42 -8.26
CA LYS A 72 -7.19 -7.99 -7.90
C LYS A 72 -7.08 -9.35 -7.20
N ASN A 73 -8.09 -9.68 -6.39
CA ASN A 73 -8.28 -10.99 -5.75
C ASN A 73 -7.04 -11.49 -4.98
N LEU A 74 -6.36 -10.60 -4.25
CA LEU A 74 -5.11 -10.91 -3.56
C LEU A 74 -5.20 -10.62 -2.07
N GLY A 75 -4.84 -11.61 -1.25
CA GLY A 75 -4.51 -11.40 0.16
C GLY A 75 -3.01 -11.10 0.34
N LEU A 76 -2.68 -10.10 1.16
CA LEU A 76 -1.31 -9.83 1.59
C LEU A 76 -1.28 -9.85 3.12
N GLU A 77 -0.64 -10.88 3.70
CA GLU A 77 -0.73 -11.17 5.12
C GLU A 77 0.60 -11.06 5.86
N ASN A 78 0.49 -10.61 7.13
CA ASN A 78 1.63 -10.57 8.04
C ASN A 78 2.82 -9.81 7.45
N ILE A 79 2.56 -8.59 6.94
CA ILE A 79 3.63 -7.76 6.40
C ILE A 79 4.34 -6.96 7.50
N ASN A 80 5.61 -6.68 7.28
CA ASN A 80 6.42 -5.77 8.08
C ASN A 80 7.29 -4.95 7.13
N VAL A 81 6.85 -3.73 6.83
CA VAL A 81 7.51 -2.86 5.83
C VAL A 81 7.95 -1.56 6.48
N SER A 82 9.25 -1.35 6.60
CA SER A 82 9.85 -0.08 7.03
C SER A 82 10.75 0.45 5.91
N ALA A 83 10.40 1.59 5.33
CA ALA A 83 11.13 2.15 4.20
C ALA A 83 10.97 3.68 4.13
N LYS A 84 11.85 4.36 3.37
CA LYS A 84 11.72 5.79 3.16
C LYS A 84 10.31 6.14 2.67
N ASN A 85 9.86 5.50 1.60
CA ASN A 85 8.51 5.59 1.06
C ASN A 85 7.88 4.20 1.13
N ALA A 86 7.02 3.95 2.10
CA ALA A 86 6.47 2.64 2.38
C ALA A 86 4.96 2.56 2.17
N THR A 87 4.51 1.49 1.59
CA THR A 87 3.14 0.98 1.63
C THR A 87 3.18 -0.55 1.65
N GLY A 88 2.07 -1.23 1.91
CA GLY A 88 2.06 -2.70 1.89
C GLY A 88 2.04 -3.26 0.48
N LEU A 89 0.99 -2.99 -0.28
CA LEU A 89 0.72 -3.68 -1.55
C LEU A 89 1.37 -2.98 -2.75
N ILE A 90 1.04 -1.73 -3.00
CA ILE A 90 1.52 -1.01 -4.19
C ILE A 90 1.57 0.50 -3.95
N ASN A 91 2.60 1.18 -4.44
CA ASN A 91 2.66 2.63 -4.31
C ASN A 91 1.58 3.34 -5.15
N VAL A 92 1.49 3.06 -6.44
CA VAL A 92 0.53 3.69 -7.36
C VAL A 92 -0.15 2.62 -8.23
N ALA A 93 -1.46 2.70 -8.39
CA ALA A 93 -2.23 1.82 -9.25
C ALA A 93 -3.39 2.54 -9.97
N ASN A 94 -3.94 1.94 -11.00
CA ASN A 94 -5.23 2.32 -11.58
C ASN A 94 -6.37 1.78 -10.72
N SER A 95 -6.31 0.51 -10.35
CA SER A 95 -7.35 -0.10 -9.53
C SER A 95 -6.84 -1.20 -8.62
N ILE A 96 -7.48 -1.30 -7.45
CA ILE A 96 -7.34 -2.42 -6.52
C ILE A 96 -8.75 -2.95 -6.25
N TYR A 97 -8.97 -4.24 -6.52
CA TYR A 97 -10.27 -4.87 -6.42
C TYR A 97 -10.19 -6.18 -5.63
N ASN A 98 -11.07 -6.36 -4.66
CA ASN A 98 -11.18 -7.57 -3.85
C ASN A 98 -9.81 -8.01 -3.28
N CYS A 99 -9.12 -7.07 -2.61
CA CYS A 99 -7.82 -7.29 -2.00
C CYS A 99 -7.84 -6.92 -0.52
N TYR A 100 -6.93 -7.52 0.23
CA TYR A 100 -6.71 -7.10 1.61
C TYR A 100 -5.24 -7.12 2.00
N VAL A 101 -4.93 -6.33 3.04
CA VAL A 101 -3.58 -6.23 3.60
C VAL A 101 -3.64 -6.32 5.12
N THR A 102 -2.81 -7.17 5.72
CA THR A 102 -2.65 -7.24 7.17
C THR A 102 -1.20 -7.15 7.60
N GLY A 103 -0.93 -6.40 8.66
CA GLY A 103 0.41 -6.20 9.24
C GLY A 103 0.77 -4.72 9.39
N ASP A 104 2.06 -4.43 9.35
CA ASP A 104 2.56 -3.12 9.76
C ASP A 104 3.38 -2.45 8.65
N VAL A 105 3.18 -1.14 8.50
CA VAL A 105 3.93 -0.29 7.56
C VAL A 105 4.45 0.95 8.29
N GLU A 106 5.74 1.22 8.14
CA GLU A 106 6.39 2.41 8.62
C GLU A 106 7.01 3.20 7.46
N SER A 107 6.48 4.39 7.17
CA SER A 107 7.00 5.29 6.15
C SER A 107 7.86 6.38 6.78
N LEU A 108 9.15 6.39 6.42
CA LEU A 108 10.17 7.23 7.04
C LEU A 108 10.45 8.54 6.28
N GLU A 109 9.67 8.87 5.21
CA GLU A 109 9.86 10.10 4.44
C GLU A 109 9.50 11.34 5.28
N LYS A 110 10.51 12.18 5.52
CA LYS A 110 10.42 13.34 6.43
C LYS A 110 10.01 14.65 5.76
N ASN A 111 10.03 14.72 4.45
CA ASN A 111 9.89 15.98 3.73
C ASN A 111 8.56 16.15 3.01
N ASN A 112 7.59 15.31 3.30
CA ASN A 112 6.21 15.37 2.78
C ASN A 112 6.07 15.81 1.31
N ALA A 113 6.96 15.32 0.45
CA ALA A 113 7.01 15.67 -0.97
C ALA A 113 5.87 15.00 -1.77
N GLY A 114 4.62 15.09 -1.26
CA GLY A 114 3.44 14.49 -1.89
C GLY A 114 3.30 12.97 -1.63
N TRP A 115 3.98 12.46 -0.61
CA TRP A 115 3.83 11.06 -0.19
C TRP A 115 2.77 10.95 0.91
N SER A 116 1.70 10.24 0.61
CA SER A 116 0.60 9.95 1.55
C SER A 116 0.49 8.43 1.73
N PRO A 117 1.24 7.83 2.67
CA PRO A 117 1.22 6.38 2.83
C PRO A 117 -0.15 5.89 3.30
N GLY A 118 -0.60 4.80 2.72
CA GLY A 118 -1.70 3.98 3.20
C GLY A 118 -1.22 2.55 3.41
N LEU A 119 -1.85 1.81 4.31
CA LEU A 119 -1.43 0.43 4.59
C LEU A 119 -1.45 -0.42 3.32
N MET A 120 -2.41 -0.20 2.43
CA MET A 120 -2.51 -0.90 1.15
C MET A 120 -1.77 -0.17 0.03
N ALA A 121 -2.03 1.13 -0.16
CA ALA A 121 -1.45 1.88 -1.26
C ALA A 121 -1.25 3.37 -0.94
N GLN A 122 -0.37 4.02 -1.67
CA GLN A 122 -0.16 5.46 -1.59
C GLN A 122 -1.20 6.23 -2.43
N SER A 123 -1.37 5.86 -3.71
CA SER A 123 -2.32 6.54 -4.62
C SER A 123 -2.96 5.56 -5.59
N VAL A 124 -4.29 5.60 -5.68
CA VAL A 124 -5.07 4.69 -6.54
C VAL A 124 -6.25 5.46 -7.13
N ASN A 125 -6.62 5.21 -8.40
CA ASN A 125 -7.84 5.78 -8.94
C ASN A 125 -9.08 5.09 -8.32
N ASN A 126 -9.16 3.74 -8.37
CA ASN A 126 -10.35 3.02 -7.88
C ASN A 126 -9.97 1.94 -6.87
N VAL A 127 -10.67 1.91 -5.73
CA VAL A 127 -10.58 0.86 -4.71
C VAL A 127 -11.96 0.30 -4.44
N GLU A 128 -12.12 -1.02 -4.53
CA GLU A 128 -13.42 -1.66 -4.32
C GLU A 128 -13.27 -3.03 -3.66
N TYR A 129 -14.15 -3.34 -2.71
CA TYR A 129 -14.16 -4.60 -1.93
C TYR A 129 -12.83 -4.89 -1.24
N CYS A 130 -12.18 -3.86 -0.71
CA CYS A 130 -10.86 -3.97 -0.08
C CYS A 130 -10.91 -3.71 1.41
N TYR A 131 -9.93 -4.29 2.13
CA TYR A 131 -9.77 -3.94 3.53
C TYR A 131 -8.31 -3.98 4.00
N SER A 132 -8.07 -3.32 5.14
CA SER A 132 -6.78 -3.34 5.83
C SER A 132 -6.95 -3.58 7.33
N LYS A 133 -5.93 -4.21 7.92
CA LYS A 133 -5.82 -4.45 9.37
C LYS A 133 -4.36 -4.43 9.80
N GLY A 134 -4.04 -3.76 10.89
CA GLY A 134 -2.69 -3.66 11.42
C GLY A 134 -2.34 -2.22 11.77
N SER A 135 -1.14 -1.75 11.46
CA SER A 135 -0.76 -0.38 11.74
C SER A 135 -0.06 0.30 10.56
N ILE A 136 -0.28 1.60 10.43
CA ILE A 136 0.47 2.46 9.53
C ILE A 136 1.04 3.64 10.31
N TYR A 137 2.35 3.82 10.22
CA TYR A 137 3.06 4.98 10.73
C TYR A 137 3.62 5.80 9.57
N GLY A 138 3.27 7.07 9.53
CA GLY A 138 3.83 8.05 8.60
C GLY A 138 4.50 9.20 9.34
N TYR A 139 5.40 9.92 8.69
CA TYR A 139 6.02 11.08 9.33
C TYR A 139 5.04 12.26 9.44
N ASP A 140 4.39 12.61 8.35
CA ASP A 140 3.42 13.71 8.28
C ASP A 140 2.00 13.25 7.93
N ILE A 141 1.85 12.17 7.19
CA ILE A 141 0.56 11.64 6.74
C ILE A 141 0.54 10.13 6.90
N ALA A 142 -0.57 9.59 7.38
CA ALA A 142 -0.84 8.16 7.44
C ALA A 142 -2.32 7.86 7.22
N ALA A 143 -2.63 6.84 6.43
CA ALA A 143 -4.01 6.41 6.19
C ALA A 143 -4.18 4.91 6.40
N GLY A 144 -5.23 4.50 7.09
CA GLY A 144 -5.47 3.10 7.40
C GLY A 144 -5.53 2.20 6.16
N LEU A 145 -6.15 2.64 5.06
CA LEU A 145 -6.24 1.86 3.83
C LEU A 145 -5.42 2.45 2.68
N VAL A 146 -5.73 3.65 2.22
CA VAL A 146 -5.11 4.28 1.04
C VAL A 146 -4.80 5.75 1.31
N GLY A 147 -3.65 6.24 0.92
CA GLY A 147 -3.29 7.64 1.09
C GLY A 147 -4.16 8.57 0.24
N VAL A 148 -4.17 8.41 -1.07
CA VAL A 148 -4.95 9.21 -2.02
C VAL A 148 -5.77 8.30 -2.91
N VAL A 149 -7.06 8.60 -3.08
CA VAL A 149 -7.95 7.83 -3.96
C VAL A 149 -8.90 8.76 -4.74
N GLU A 150 -9.21 8.39 -5.99
CA GLU A 150 -10.30 9.04 -6.73
C GLU A 150 -11.66 8.50 -6.26
N THR A 151 -11.87 7.18 -6.32
CA THR A 151 -13.10 6.56 -5.84
C THR A 151 -12.83 5.34 -4.97
N ILE A 152 -13.59 5.21 -3.88
CA ILE A 152 -13.52 4.04 -3.00
C ILE A 152 -14.93 3.59 -2.64
N SER A 153 -15.19 2.29 -2.76
CA SER A 153 -16.48 1.72 -2.40
C SER A 153 -16.36 0.35 -1.73
N ASN A 154 -17.38 -0.01 -0.94
CA ASN A 154 -17.53 -1.32 -0.31
C ASN A 154 -16.25 -1.78 0.42
N SER A 155 -15.53 -0.85 1.03
CA SER A 155 -14.19 -1.06 1.58
C SER A 155 -14.10 -0.56 3.01
N TYR A 156 -13.17 -1.12 3.80
CA TYR A 156 -13.02 -0.70 5.18
C TYR A 156 -11.58 -0.81 5.68
N SER A 157 -11.30 -0.15 6.81
CA SER A 157 -10.06 -0.28 7.54
C SER A 157 -10.32 -0.49 9.03
N THR A 158 -9.58 -1.42 9.61
CA THR A 158 -9.43 -1.58 11.06
C THR A 158 -7.98 -1.35 11.49
N ALA A 159 -7.19 -0.74 10.61
CA ALA A 159 -5.81 -0.43 10.90
C ALA A 159 -5.67 0.87 11.68
N ASP A 160 -4.74 0.88 12.64
CA ASP A 160 -4.39 2.08 13.38
C ASP A 160 -3.47 2.96 12.53
N ALA A 161 -3.79 4.25 12.43
CA ALA A 161 -3.00 5.21 11.68
C ALA A 161 -2.36 6.24 12.63
N SER A 162 -1.05 6.41 12.59
CA SER A 162 -0.33 7.34 13.44
C SER A 162 0.75 8.11 12.70
N ILE A 163 1.05 9.31 13.22
CA ILE A 163 2.06 10.21 12.65
C ILE A 163 3.01 10.73 13.71
N ASP A 164 4.20 11.19 13.30
CA ASP A 164 5.12 11.90 14.17
C ASP A 164 4.68 13.37 14.35
N ARG A 165 4.02 13.66 15.48
CA ARG A 165 3.56 15.01 15.82
C ARG A 165 4.68 16.05 16.03
N TRP A 166 5.94 15.66 16.00
CA TRP A 166 7.10 16.54 16.17
C TRP A 166 7.63 17.12 14.85
N ALA A 167 7.02 16.78 13.72
CA ALA A 167 7.30 17.42 12.45
C ALA A 167 7.00 18.94 12.54
N ARG A 168 8.01 19.76 12.35
CA ARG A 168 8.06 21.19 12.69
C ARG A 168 7.21 22.14 11.82
N GLN A 169 6.14 21.67 11.22
CA GLN A 169 5.24 22.56 10.45
C GLN A 169 3.81 22.41 11.01
N PRO A 170 3.20 23.48 11.47
CA PRO A 170 1.89 23.42 12.14
C PRO A 170 0.70 23.19 11.20
N SER A 171 0.90 22.78 9.95
CA SER A 171 -0.17 22.85 8.95
C SER A 171 -0.50 21.55 8.19
N PHE A 172 0.18 20.41 8.37
CA PHE A 172 -0.04 19.27 7.48
C PHE A 172 0.23 17.89 8.12
N GLY A 173 -0.24 17.64 9.32
CA GLY A 173 -0.20 16.27 9.88
C GLY A 173 -1.58 15.63 9.83
N ASP A 174 -1.79 14.60 9.02
CA ASP A 174 -3.07 13.87 8.89
C ASP A 174 -2.89 12.38 9.16
N ALA A 175 -3.47 11.91 10.28
CA ALA A 175 -3.75 10.50 10.47
C ALA A 175 -5.22 10.24 10.15
N SER A 176 -5.50 9.28 9.31
CA SER A 176 -6.86 8.97 8.84
C SER A 176 -7.14 7.48 8.93
N GLY A 177 -8.30 7.12 9.50
CA GLY A 177 -8.66 5.71 9.66
C GLY A 177 -8.86 4.96 8.34
N LEU A 178 -9.28 5.62 7.27
CA LEU A 178 -9.52 5.00 5.97
C LEU A 178 -8.63 5.59 4.87
N VAL A 179 -8.84 6.85 4.52
CA VAL A 179 -8.20 7.54 3.39
C VAL A 179 -7.79 8.94 3.83
N SER A 180 -6.59 9.37 3.48
CA SER A 180 -6.14 10.74 3.76
C SER A 180 -6.77 11.77 2.80
N THR A 181 -6.84 11.46 1.50
CA THR A 181 -7.40 12.37 0.50
C THR A 181 -8.28 11.64 -0.51
N VAL A 182 -9.51 12.14 -0.70
CA VAL A 182 -10.45 11.66 -1.73
C VAL A 182 -10.64 12.75 -2.77
N GLN A 183 -10.48 12.42 -4.03
CA GLN A 183 -10.64 13.34 -5.17
C GLN A 183 -12.02 13.24 -5.81
N GLY A 184 -12.73 12.13 -5.63
CA GLY A 184 -14.07 11.88 -6.18
C GLY A 184 -15.07 11.44 -5.12
N SER A 185 -15.31 10.13 -4.93
CA SER A 185 -16.38 9.64 -4.06
C SER A 185 -15.97 8.53 -3.08
N ILE A 186 -16.67 8.49 -1.95
CA ILE A 186 -16.65 7.40 -0.97
C ILE A 186 -18.07 6.84 -0.87
N GLU A 187 -18.21 5.51 -0.97
CA GLU A 187 -19.50 4.85 -0.87
C GLU A 187 -19.39 3.53 -0.07
N ASN A 188 -20.32 3.31 0.87
CA ASN A 188 -20.38 2.08 1.69
C ASN A 188 -19.05 1.71 2.36
N CYS A 189 -18.35 2.68 2.94
CA CYS A 189 -17.06 2.50 3.57
C CYS A 189 -17.10 2.86 5.05
N PHE A 190 -16.21 2.25 5.84
CA PHE A 190 -16.04 2.61 7.24
C PHE A 190 -14.59 2.38 7.72
N ALA A 191 -14.25 2.99 8.86
CA ALA A 191 -13.00 2.74 9.56
C ALA A 191 -13.27 2.64 11.06
N THR A 192 -12.52 1.77 11.75
CA THR A 192 -12.63 1.56 13.21
C THR A 192 -11.27 1.51 13.91
N GLY A 193 -10.16 1.68 13.19
CA GLY A 193 -8.83 1.81 13.78
C GLY A 193 -8.64 3.15 14.49
N ASP A 194 -7.70 3.19 15.42
CA ASP A 194 -7.32 4.42 16.14
C ASP A 194 -6.54 5.38 15.22
N VAL A 195 -6.64 6.70 15.51
CA VAL A 195 -5.93 7.77 14.79
C VAL A 195 -5.37 8.83 15.74
#